data_6ebc7de5e5eff5b36db456a646eb14be
#
_entry.id   6ebc7de5e5eff5b36db456a646eb14be
#
_cell.length_a   1.000
_cell.length_b   1.000
_cell.length_c   1.000
_cell.angle_alpha   90.00
_cell.angle_beta   90.00
_cell.angle_gamma   90.00
#
_symmetry.space_group_name_H-M   'P 1'
#
loop_
_entity.id
_entity.type
_entity.pdbx_description
1 polymer ?
#
loop_
_entity_poly.entity_id
_entity_poly.type
_entity_poly.pdbx_seq_one_letter_code
_entity_poly.pdbx_strand_id
1 'polypeptide(L)'
;MSRLGLFIVSAVVITVVILANTLYIVTDRETAIKLRFGEIIDSSIEPGLHFKVPILHTIRKFDERVLTLDNLPQPYFTAEKKRLIVDYFVKWRITDDEQFYITTSGGQLSALRALLTQRADEGLRNQFGTRSVQEVVSGERDELMANLTTNLNQTVGDELGIEVIDVRIK
;
A
#
# COMPACT_ATOMS: atom_id res chain seq x y z
N MET A 1 53.75 6.56 8.58
CA MET A 1 52.58 7.03 9.37
C MET A 1 52.61 6.29 10.69
N SER A 2 52.61 7.01 11.81
CA SER A 2 52.60 6.36 13.13
C SER A 2 51.28 5.61 13.32
N ARG A 3 51.33 4.44 14.05
CA ARG A 3 50.12 3.67 14.34
C ARG A 3 49.00 4.51 14.98
N LEU A 4 49.40 5.55 15.75
CA LEU A 4 48.49 6.50 16.35
C LEU A 4 47.76 7.36 15.27
N GLY A 5 48.47 7.81 14.22
CA GLY A 5 47.85 8.54 13.11
C GLY A 5 46.85 7.72 12.34
N LEU A 6 47.08 6.41 12.15
CA LEU A 6 46.15 5.51 11.50
C LEU A 6 44.86 5.32 12.34
N PHE A 7 45.01 5.22 13.67
CA PHE A 7 43.83 5.13 14.58
C PHE A 7 42.97 6.38 14.57
N ILE A 8 43.61 7.56 14.56
CA ILE A 8 42.89 8.85 14.51
C ILE A 8 42.12 8.97 13.19
N VAL A 9 42.75 8.67 12.06
CA VAL A 9 42.12 8.72 10.75
C VAL A 9 40.95 7.72 10.69
N SER A 10 41.13 6.50 11.18
CA SER A 10 40.05 5.50 11.25
C SER A 10 38.88 5.98 12.12
N ALA A 11 39.14 6.55 13.28
CA ALA A 11 38.08 7.05 14.17
C ALA A 11 37.31 8.21 13.52
N VAL A 12 37.99 9.13 12.83
CA VAL A 12 37.33 10.23 12.11
C VAL A 12 36.47 9.72 10.97
N VAL A 13 36.97 8.77 10.17
CA VAL A 13 36.18 8.15 9.10
C VAL A 13 34.94 7.46 9.64
N ILE A 14 35.04 6.69 10.71
CA ILE A 14 33.92 6.00 11.35
C ILE A 14 32.87 7.04 11.84
N THR A 15 33.33 8.10 12.49
CA THR A 15 32.44 9.18 12.97
C THR A 15 31.70 9.86 11.82
N VAL A 16 32.38 10.17 10.72
CA VAL A 16 31.78 10.76 9.53
C VAL A 16 30.75 9.82 8.90
N VAL A 17 31.05 8.53 8.81
CA VAL A 17 30.10 7.53 8.27
C VAL A 17 28.87 7.41 9.16
N ILE A 18 29.02 7.43 10.48
CA ILE A 18 27.88 7.39 11.42
C ILE A 18 27.03 8.65 11.25
N LEU A 19 27.64 9.83 11.22
CA LEU A 19 26.92 11.09 11.04
C LEU A 19 26.18 11.16 9.71
N ALA A 20 26.78 10.69 8.63
CA ALA A 20 26.16 10.66 7.30
C ALA A 20 24.95 9.70 7.24
N ASN A 21 24.96 8.63 8.01
CA ASN A 21 23.84 7.68 8.08
C ASN A 21 22.77 8.04 9.14
N THR A 22 22.97 9.11 9.89
CA THR A 22 22.03 9.54 10.95
C THR A 22 20.89 10.37 10.40
N LEU A 23 21.09 11.05 9.28
CA LEU A 23 20.11 11.93 8.64
C LEU A 23 19.32 11.18 7.56
N TYR A 24 18.02 11.40 7.51
CA TYR A 24 17.15 10.98 6.40
C TYR A 24 16.08 12.02 6.12
N ILE A 25 15.66 12.09 4.87
CA ILE A 25 14.63 13.02 4.41
C ILE A 25 13.39 12.23 4.04
N VAL A 26 12.23 12.68 4.50
CA VAL A 26 10.91 12.23 4.05
C VAL A 26 10.37 13.30 3.11
N THR A 27 9.96 12.91 1.91
CA THR A 27 9.43 13.82 0.88
C THR A 27 7.92 13.99 1.07
N ASP A 28 7.32 15.09 0.60
CA ASP A 28 5.88 15.39 0.67
C ASP A 28 4.96 14.35 0.00
N ARG A 29 5.53 13.37 -0.68
CA ARG A 29 4.80 12.30 -1.39
C ARG A 29 4.96 10.94 -0.73
N GLU A 30 5.70 10.91 0.36
CA GLU A 30 6.04 9.70 1.10
C GLU A 30 5.71 9.89 2.56
N THR A 31 5.13 8.88 3.17
CA THR A 31 5.09 8.72 4.61
C THR A 31 6.19 7.77 5.04
N ALA A 32 6.56 7.79 6.30
CA ALA A 32 7.58 6.90 6.82
C ALA A 32 7.22 6.39 8.21
N ILE A 33 7.54 5.13 8.45
CA ILE A 33 7.52 4.53 9.78
C ILE A 33 8.95 4.30 10.27
N LYS A 34 9.14 4.46 11.57
CA LYS A 34 10.40 4.22 12.25
C LYS A 34 10.31 2.95 13.07
N LEU A 35 11.18 2.02 12.76
CA LEU A 35 11.26 0.73 13.42
C LEU A 35 12.51 0.65 14.29
N ARG A 36 12.38 -0.05 15.41
CA ARG A 36 13.49 -0.42 16.28
C ARG A 36 13.45 -1.92 16.51
N PHE A 37 14.45 -2.63 15.97
CA PHE A 37 14.50 -4.09 15.99
C PHE A 37 13.24 -4.79 15.42
N GLY A 38 12.55 -4.12 14.48
CA GLY A 38 11.31 -4.64 13.89
C GLY A 38 10.01 -4.17 14.55
N GLU A 39 10.10 -3.53 15.71
CA GLU A 39 8.96 -2.94 16.42
C GLU A 39 8.73 -1.48 15.95
N ILE A 40 7.48 -1.09 15.72
CA ILE A 40 7.11 0.26 15.31
C ILE A 40 7.22 1.18 16.52
N ILE A 41 8.04 2.23 16.41
CA ILE A 41 8.20 3.25 17.45
C ILE A 41 7.41 4.51 17.08
N ASP A 42 7.34 4.80 15.77
CA ASP A 42 6.74 6.01 15.25
C ASP A 42 6.14 5.69 13.89
N SER A 43 4.84 5.89 13.75
CA SER A 43 4.06 5.43 12.60
C SER A 43 3.62 6.53 11.64
N SER A 44 3.92 7.80 11.92
CA SER A 44 3.45 8.93 11.12
C SER A 44 4.49 10.04 11.08
N ILE A 45 5.58 9.78 10.36
CA ILE A 45 6.68 10.75 10.26
C ILE A 45 6.35 11.74 9.15
N GLU A 46 6.16 13.01 9.53
CA GLU A 46 5.86 14.11 8.62
C GLU A 46 7.01 14.34 7.61
N PRO A 47 6.71 14.94 6.43
CA PRO A 47 7.75 15.36 5.50
C PRO A 47 8.77 16.28 6.13
N GLY A 48 10.04 16.08 5.81
CA GLY A 48 11.11 16.89 6.34
C GLY A 48 12.41 16.15 6.60
N LEU A 49 13.33 16.82 7.30
CA LEU A 49 14.61 16.25 7.71
C LEU A 49 14.51 15.66 9.10
N HIS A 50 14.86 14.39 9.22
CA HIS A 50 14.76 13.64 10.46
C HIS A 50 16.07 12.94 10.82
N PHE A 51 16.15 12.56 12.11
CA PHE A 51 17.29 11.86 12.67
C PHE A 51 16.94 10.42 13.01
N LYS A 52 17.83 9.50 12.66
CA LYS A 52 17.77 8.10 13.12
C LYS A 52 19.09 7.71 13.77
N VAL A 53 19.05 6.79 14.70
CA VAL A 53 20.25 6.15 15.24
C VAL A 53 20.62 5.00 14.31
N PRO A 54 21.77 5.06 13.61
CA PRO A 54 22.21 3.98 12.73
C PRO A 54 22.26 2.65 13.51
N ILE A 55 21.96 1.54 12.83
CA ILE A 55 21.92 0.18 13.40
C ILE A 55 20.68 -0.12 14.26
N LEU A 56 20.24 0.82 15.11
CA LEU A 56 19.09 0.62 15.97
C LEU A 56 17.76 0.88 15.25
N HIS A 57 17.74 1.91 14.40
CA HIS A 57 16.52 2.37 13.73
C HIS A 57 16.52 2.02 12.25
N THR A 58 15.47 1.39 11.79
CA THR A 58 15.15 1.16 10.37
C THR A 58 14.00 2.05 9.97
N ILE A 59 14.12 2.76 8.86
CA ILE A 59 13.06 3.59 8.30
C ILE A 59 12.46 2.85 7.10
N ARG A 60 11.13 2.73 7.10
CA ARG A 60 10.36 2.25 5.96
C ARG A 60 9.54 3.41 5.42
N LYS A 61 9.64 3.67 4.13
CA LYS A 61 8.91 4.72 3.42
C LYS A 61 7.83 4.09 2.56
N PHE A 62 6.68 4.74 2.53
CA PHE A 62 5.53 4.35 1.72
C PHE A 62 5.12 5.52 0.83
N ASP A 63 4.61 5.20 -0.36
CA ASP A 63 4.10 6.19 -1.31
C ASP A 63 2.66 6.57 -0.92
N GLU A 64 2.41 7.82 -0.58
CA GLU A 64 1.09 8.35 -0.20
C GLU A 64 0.21 8.67 -1.42
N ARG A 65 0.78 8.58 -2.61
CA ARG A 65 0.03 8.85 -3.85
C ARG A 65 -1.04 7.79 -4.10
N VAL A 66 -2.01 8.18 -4.92
CA VAL A 66 -3.00 7.25 -5.45
C VAL A 66 -2.32 6.27 -6.38
N LEU A 67 -2.37 5.00 -6.02
CA LEU A 67 -1.83 3.89 -6.78
C LEU A 67 -2.97 3.16 -7.52
N THR A 68 -2.62 2.49 -8.59
CA THR A 68 -3.57 1.71 -9.38
C THR A 68 -3.20 0.23 -9.32
N LEU A 69 -4.16 -0.59 -8.92
CA LEU A 69 -4.12 -2.03 -9.10
C LEU A 69 -4.86 -2.34 -10.40
N ASP A 70 -4.13 -2.78 -11.39
CA ASP A 70 -4.67 -3.25 -12.67
C ASP A 70 -4.73 -4.78 -12.65
N ASN A 71 -5.92 -5.35 -12.85
CA ASN A 71 -6.12 -6.79 -12.84
C ASN A 71 -6.31 -7.32 -14.26
N LEU A 72 -5.92 -8.57 -14.49
CA LEU A 72 -6.14 -9.23 -15.77
C LEU A 72 -7.63 -9.59 -15.93
N PRO A 73 -8.16 -9.61 -17.17
CA PRO A 73 -9.53 -10.01 -17.44
C PRO A 73 -9.88 -11.36 -16.82
N GLN A 74 -10.95 -11.41 -16.01
CA GLN A 74 -11.42 -12.58 -15.30
C GLN A 74 -12.85 -12.93 -15.69
N PRO A 75 -13.22 -14.22 -15.69
CA PRO A 75 -14.59 -14.65 -15.95
C PRO A 75 -15.46 -14.55 -14.69
N TYR A 76 -16.58 -13.87 -14.82
CA TYR A 76 -17.64 -13.78 -13.80
C TYR A 76 -18.95 -14.31 -14.35
N PHE A 77 -19.79 -14.86 -13.47
CA PHE A 77 -21.11 -15.37 -13.84
C PHE A 77 -22.19 -14.44 -13.31
N THR A 78 -23.20 -14.16 -14.15
CA THR A 78 -24.39 -13.42 -13.78
C THR A 78 -25.45 -14.34 -13.16
N ALA A 79 -26.54 -13.74 -12.61
CA ALA A 79 -27.70 -14.47 -12.11
C ALA A 79 -28.29 -15.44 -13.16
N GLU A 80 -28.20 -15.07 -14.45
CA GLU A 80 -28.65 -15.90 -15.58
C GLU A 80 -27.65 -17.02 -15.96
N LYS A 81 -26.57 -17.21 -15.19
CA LYS A 81 -25.48 -18.17 -15.48
C LYS A 81 -24.71 -17.86 -16.77
N LYS A 82 -24.82 -16.64 -17.29
CA LYS A 82 -24.01 -16.19 -18.43
C LYS A 82 -22.63 -15.76 -17.96
N ARG A 83 -21.61 -16.15 -18.73
CA ARG A 83 -20.22 -15.82 -18.45
C ARG A 83 -19.87 -14.46 -19.05
N LEU A 84 -19.41 -13.53 -18.23
CA LEU A 84 -18.85 -12.24 -18.63
C LEU A 84 -17.33 -12.26 -18.37
N ILE A 85 -16.56 -11.76 -19.32
CA ILE A 85 -15.12 -11.50 -19.11
C ILE A 85 -15.01 -10.03 -18.76
N VAL A 86 -14.52 -9.76 -17.54
CA VAL A 86 -14.45 -8.40 -16.99
C VAL A 86 -12.99 -8.05 -16.69
N ASP A 87 -12.59 -6.91 -17.21
CA ASP A 87 -11.32 -6.24 -16.93
C ASP A 87 -11.60 -5.03 -16.05
N TYR A 88 -10.92 -4.92 -14.90
CA TYR A 88 -11.15 -3.85 -13.96
C TYR A 88 -9.85 -3.33 -13.35
N PHE A 89 -9.91 -2.11 -12.83
CA PHE A 89 -8.83 -1.55 -12.02
C PHE A 89 -9.39 -0.95 -10.72
N VAL A 90 -8.54 -0.91 -9.72
CA VAL A 90 -8.83 -0.32 -8.41
C VAL A 90 -7.83 0.80 -8.16
N LYS A 91 -8.31 2.00 -7.84
CA LYS A 91 -7.51 3.11 -7.34
C LYS A 91 -7.56 3.15 -5.83
N TRP A 92 -6.41 3.20 -5.20
CA TRP A 92 -6.27 3.14 -3.76
C TRP A 92 -5.07 3.96 -3.29
N ARG A 93 -5.04 4.31 -2.02
CA ARG A 93 -3.90 4.95 -1.35
C ARG A 93 -3.72 4.40 0.05
N ILE A 94 -2.54 4.55 0.63
CA ILE A 94 -2.26 4.24 2.02
C ILE A 94 -2.78 5.38 2.88
N THR A 95 -3.49 5.07 3.97
CA THR A 95 -4.04 6.04 4.93
C THR A 95 -3.56 5.77 6.35
N ASP A 96 -3.20 4.51 6.64
CA ASP A 96 -2.61 4.10 7.91
C ASP A 96 -1.37 3.25 7.66
N ASP A 97 -0.21 3.86 7.83
CA ASP A 97 1.09 3.23 7.57
C ASP A 97 1.37 2.06 8.53
N GLU A 98 0.94 2.16 9.77
CA GLU A 98 1.14 1.15 10.80
C GLU A 98 0.34 -0.11 10.46
N GLN A 99 -0.97 0.06 10.22
CA GLN A 99 -1.84 -1.04 9.84
C GLN A 99 -1.40 -1.68 8.53
N PHE A 100 -1.04 -0.85 7.54
CA PHE A 100 -0.50 -1.32 6.26
C PHE A 100 0.78 -2.15 6.44
N TYR A 101 1.71 -1.71 7.29
CA TYR A 101 2.95 -2.44 7.57
C TYR A 101 2.69 -3.80 8.21
N ILE A 102 1.80 -3.85 9.20
CA ILE A 102 1.45 -5.08 9.93
C ILE A 102 0.78 -6.10 9.00
N THR A 103 -0.21 -5.67 8.23
CA THR A 103 -1.05 -6.56 7.41
C THR A 103 -0.38 -7.03 6.13
N THR A 104 0.56 -6.25 5.61
CA THR A 104 1.26 -6.56 4.34
C THR A 104 2.67 -7.12 4.53
N SER A 105 2.93 -7.79 5.67
CA SER A 105 4.21 -8.45 5.95
C SER A 105 5.42 -7.50 5.80
N GLY A 106 5.33 -6.32 6.39
CA GLY A 106 6.40 -5.32 6.37
C GLY A 106 6.28 -4.30 5.23
N GLY A 107 5.06 -4.01 4.77
CA GLY A 107 4.81 -3.02 3.73
C GLY A 107 5.04 -3.53 2.30
N GLN A 108 4.85 -4.84 2.07
CA GLN A 108 5.03 -5.42 0.74
C GLN A 108 3.81 -5.17 -0.15
N LEU A 109 3.98 -4.39 -1.22
CA LEU A 109 2.93 -4.11 -2.21
C LEU A 109 2.39 -5.37 -2.90
N SER A 110 3.20 -6.41 -3.03
CA SER A 110 2.76 -7.70 -3.60
C SER A 110 1.74 -8.42 -2.72
N ALA A 111 1.93 -8.37 -1.40
CA ALA A 111 0.98 -8.93 -0.44
C ALA A 111 -0.35 -8.16 -0.47
N LEU A 112 -0.28 -6.82 -0.46
CA LEU A 112 -1.48 -5.99 -0.62
C LEU A 112 -2.22 -6.28 -1.93
N ARG A 113 -1.50 -6.34 -3.05
CA ARG A 113 -2.12 -6.63 -4.37
C ARG A 113 -2.89 -7.94 -4.36
N ALA A 114 -2.32 -8.98 -3.77
CA ALA A 114 -2.99 -10.28 -3.67
C ALA A 114 -4.27 -10.20 -2.85
N LEU A 115 -4.23 -9.56 -1.66
CA LEU A 115 -5.37 -9.39 -0.77
C LEU A 115 -6.46 -8.51 -1.42
N LEU A 116 -6.08 -7.37 -1.98
CA LEU A 116 -7.01 -6.44 -2.62
C LEU A 116 -7.66 -7.06 -3.86
N THR A 117 -6.90 -7.80 -4.68
CA THR A 117 -7.46 -8.54 -5.82
C THR A 117 -8.48 -9.56 -5.34
N GLN A 118 -8.15 -10.36 -4.32
CA GLN A 118 -9.06 -11.36 -3.78
C GLN A 118 -10.38 -10.73 -3.30
N ARG A 119 -10.32 -9.63 -2.55
CA ARG A 119 -11.51 -8.93 -2.03
C ARG A 119 -12.32 -8.28 -3.16
N ALA A 120 -11.65 -7.68 -4.14
CA ALA A 120 -12.31 -7.11 -5.31
C ALA A 120 -13.02 -8.18 -6.15
N ASP A 121 -12.37 -9.31 -6.40
CA ASP A 121 -12.97 -10.43 -7.13
C ASP A 121 -14.18 -11.02 -6.39
N GLU A 122 -14.11 -11.11 -5.07
CA GLU A 122 -15.24 -11.56 -4.23
C GLU A 122 -16.41 -10.56 -4.31
N GLY A 123 -16.13 -9.28 -4.20
CA GLY A 123 -17.12 -8.22 -4.34
C GLY A 123 -17.79 -8.22 -5.72
N LEU A 124 -16.99 -8.35 -6.79
CA LEU A 124 -17.50 -8.44 -8.17
C LEU A 124 -18.38 -9.70 -8.38
N ARG A 125 -17.96 -10.87 -7.88
CA ARG A 125 -18.77 -12.09 -7.96
C ARG A 125 -20.12 -11.91 -7.27
N ASN A 126 -20.14 -11.31 -6.10
CA ASN A 126 -21.36 -11.06 -5.35
C ASN A 126 -22.29 -10.08 -6.11
N GLN A 127 -21.73 -9.00 -6.66
CA GLN A 127 -22.50 -8.01 -7.41
C GLN A 127 -23.06 -8.58 -8.73
N PHE A 128 -22.26 -9.34 -9.48
CA PHE A 128 -22.72 -9.93 -10.76
C PHE A 128 -23.63 -11.13 -10.56
N GLY A 129 -23.39 -11.93 -9.53
CA GLY A 129 -24.19 -13.14 -9.25
C GLY A 129 -25.65 -12.87 -8.94
N THR A 130 -25.99 -11.64 -8.56
CA THR A 130 -27.38 -11.22 -8.25
C THR A 130 -28.05 -10.43 -9.38
N ARG A 131 -27.34 -10.12 -10.47
CA ARG A 131 -27.81 -9.25 -11.57
C ARG A 131 -27.84 -9.95 -12.92
N SER A 132 -28.69 -9.45 -13.81
CA SER A 132 -28.73 -9.87 -15.21
C SER A 132 -27.58 -9.22 -16.01
N VAL A 133 -27.27 -9.78 -17.19
CA VAL A 133 -26.28 -9.17 -18.11
C VAL A 133 -26.66 -7.76 -18.49
N GLN A 134 -27.97 -7.52 -18.68
CA GLN A 134 -28.47 -6.22 -19.13
C GLN A 134 -28.26 -5.13 -18.07
N GLU A 135 -28.49 -5.43 -16.78
CA GLU A 135 -28.23 -4.53 -15.65
C GLU A 135 -26.73 -4.21 -15.50
N VAL A 136 -25.86 -5.19 -15.71
CA VAL A 136 -24.40 -4.98 -15.62
C VAL A 136 -23.85 -4.13 -16.78
N VAL A 137 -24.43 -4.26 -17.98
CA VAL A 137 -23.93 -3.59 -19.20
C VAL A 137 -24.60 -2.24 -19.45
N SER A 138 -25.86 -2.06 -18.99
CA SER A 138 -26.64 -0.84 -19.17
C SER A 138 -26.39 0.18 -18.02
N GLY A 139 -27.19 1.23 -17.92
CA GLY A 139 -26.99 2.41 -17.08
C GLY A 139 -26.78 2.25 -15.57
N GLU A 140 -26.92 1.05 -15.01
CA GLU A 140 -26.68 0.79 -13.58
C GLU A 140 -25.20 0.50 -13.25
N ARG A 141 -24.31 0.50 -14.27
CA ARG A 141 -22.88 0.21 -14.11
C ARG A 141 -22.19 1.15 -13.13
N ASP A 142 -22.50 2.44 -13.19
CA ASP A 142 -21.86 3.43 -12.32
C ASP A 142 -22.32 3.27 -10.86
N GLU A 143 -23.58 2.97 -10.63
CA GLU A 143 -24.10 2.68 -9.30
C GLU A 143 -23.50 1.39 -8.73
N LEU A 144 -23.37 0.35 -9.57
CA LEU A 144 -22.75 -0.91 -9.21
C LEU A 144 -21.28 -0.69 -8.78
N MET A 145 -20.53 0.13 -9.54
CA MET A 145 -19.13 0.44 -9.22
C MET A 145 -19.03 1.29 -7.94
N ALA A 146 -19.92 2.25 -7.72
CA ALA A 146 -19.97 3.04 -6.50
C ALA A 146 -20.25 2.16 -5.27
N ASN A 147 -21.23 1.26 -5.36
CA ASN A 147 -21.54 0.29 -4.31
C ASN A 147 -20.37 -0.64 -4.02
N LEU A 148 -19.69 -1.13 -5.07
CA LEU A 148 -18.51 -1.97 -4.93
C LEU A 148 -17.37 -1.22 -4.27
N THR A 149 -17.10 0.02 -4.66
CA THR A 149 -16.09 0.88 -4.05
C THR A 149 -16.36 1.08 -2.56
N THR A 150 -17.60 1.40 -2.20
CA THR A 150 -18.01 1.59 -0.80
C THR A 150 -17.84 0.30 0.01
N ASN A 151 -18.31 -0.83 -0.52
CA ASN A 151 -18.20 -2.14 0.15
C ASN A 151 -16.74 -2.58 0.31
N LEU A 152 -15.91 -2.37 -0.72
CA LEU A 152 -14.49 -2.66 -0.63
C LEU A 152 -13.82 -1.77 0.41
N ASN A 153 -14.10 -0.48 0.41
CA ASN A 153 -13.52 0.45 1.37
C ASN A 153 -13.90 0.08 2.82
N GLN A 154 -15.14 -0.32 3.06
CA GLN A 154 -15.58 -0.79 4.38
C GLN A 154 -14.92 -2.11 4.79
N THR A 155 -14.66 -3.00 3.83
CA THR A 155 -14.10 -4.33 4.14
C THR A 155 -12.59 -4.30 4.29
N VAL A 156 -11.88 -3.53 3.45
CA VAL A 156 -10.42 -3.54 3.41
C VAL A 156 -9.76 -2.28 3.98
N GLY A 157 -10.52 -1.17 4.12
CA GLY A 157 -9.98 0.10 4.59
C GLY A 157 -9.33 -0.05 5.96
N ASP A 158 -10.11 -0.42 6.95
CA ASP A 158 -9.65 -0.59 8.33
C ASP A 158 -8.74 -1.82 8.50
N GLU A 159 -9.00 -2.89 7.71
CA GLU A 159 -8.22 -4.14 7.79
C GLU A 159 -6.79 -3.95 7.26
N LEU A 160 -6.62 -3.23 6.15
CA LEU A 160 -5.34 -3.12 5.44
C LEU A 160 -4.65 -1.75 5.58
N GLY A 161 -5.27 -0.78 6.23
CA GLY A 161 -4.74 0.58 6.37
C GLY A 161 -4.70 1.35 5.04
N ILE A 162 -5.66 1.08 4.14
CA ILE A 162 -5.76 1.72 2.83
C ILE A 162 -7.14 2.32 2.61
N GLU A 163 -7.23 3.28 1.73
CA GLU A 163 -8.49 3.81 1.22
C GLU A 163 -8.66 3.41 -0.25
N VAL A 164 -9.79 2.76 -0.56
CA VAL A 164 -10.21 2.49 -1.94
C VAL A 164 -10.97 3.70 -2.44
N ILE A 165 -10.39 4.38 -3.43
CA ILE A 165 -10.93 5.64 -3.97
C ILE A 165 -11.95 5.37 -5.07
N ASP A 166 -11.64 4.43 -5.97
CA ASP A 166 -12.48 4.15 -7.13
C ASP A 166 -12.23 2.74 -7.67
N VAL A 167 -13.29 2.08 -8.09
CA VAL A 167 -13.22 0.80 -8.80
C VAL A 167 -13.95 0.95 -10.13
N ARG A 168 -13.30 0.60 -11.24
CA ARG A 168 -13.91 0.69 -12.57
C ARG A 168 -13.61 -0.51 -13.43
N ILE A 169 -14.58 -0.88 -14.21
CA ILE A 169 -14.47 -1.83 -15.31
C ILE A 169 -13.98 -1.06 -16.55
N LYS A 170 -13.06 -1.65 -17.28
CA LYS A 170 -12.55 -1.12 -18.54
C LYS A 170 -13.49 -1.42 -19.72
#